data_1521a328e608c073c17ef8d3dec81cbe
#
_entry.id   1521a328e608c073c17ef8d3dec81cbe
#
_cell.length_a   1.000
_cell.length_b   1.000
_cell.length_c   1.000
_cell.angle_alpha   90.00
_cell.angle_beta   90.00
_cell.angle_gamma   90.00
#
_symmetry.space_group_name_H-M   'P 1'
#
loop_
_entity.id
_entity.type
_entity.pdbx_description
1 polymer ?
#
loop_
_entity_poly.entity_id
_entity_poly.type
_entity_poly.pdbx_seq_one_letter_code
_entity_poly.pdbx_strand_id
1 'polypeptide(L)'
;KGSLKWEQQNPNYLYQLSESDPLRILKPGHDYNSNFAKISTKLPPGHPEGMFDSMANIYYGVAREINGTVEFDGEYPSLNDGLRGMMFIEKAVESHKKGNIWVKLN
;
A
#
# COMPACT_ATOMS: atom_id res chain seq x y z
N LYS A 1 3.39 -17.93 -11.38
CA LYS A 1 2.28 -17.16 -10.77
C LYS A 1 2.49 -17.11 -9.26
N GLY A 2 1.92 -16.11 -8.58
CA GLY A 2 2.06 -15.97 -7.14
C GLY A 2 0.94 -15.13 -6.54
N SER A 3 0.91 -15.04 -5.21
CA SER A 3 -0.03 -14.23 -4.46
C SER A 3 0.66 -13.55 -3.29
N LEU A 4 0.02 -12.48 -2.80
CA LEU A 4 0.40 -11.77 -1.60
C LEU A 4 -0.74 -11.90 -0.58
N LYS A 5 -0.39 -12.09 0.68
CA LYS A 5 -1.33 -12.05 1.79
C LYS A 5 -0.83 -11.05 2.84
N TRP A 6 -1.70 -10.13 3.21
CA TRP A 6 -1.48 -9.19 4.29
C TRP A 6 -2.69 -9.20 5.23
N GLU A 7 -2.46 -9.06 6.52
CA GLU A 7 -3.50 -9.09 7.55
C GLU A 7 -3.39 -7.85 8.43
N GLN A 8 -4.49 -7.13 8.58
CA GLN A 8 -4.52 -5.90 9.37
C GLN A 8 -4.22 -6.13 10.87
N GLN A 9 -4.59 -7.30 11.41
CA GLN A 9 -4.29 -7.66 12.79
C GLN A 9 -2.80 -7.97 13.02
N ASN A 10 -2.05 -8.16 11.91
CA ASN A 10 -0.63 -8.43 11.95
C ASN A 10 0.10 -7.65 10.83
N PRO A 11 0.01 -6.31 10.85
CA PRO A 11 0.30 -5.45 9.70
C PRO A 11 1.78 -5.42 9.29
N ASN A 12 2.69 -5.85 10.17
CA ASN A 12 4.12 -5.84 9.92
C ASN A 12 4.65 -7.07 9.15
N TYR A 13 3.76 -7.93 8.67
CA TYR A 13 4.12 -9.11 7.88
C TYR A 13 3.41 -9.13 6.54
N LEU A 14 4.17 -9.30 5.46
CA LEU A 14 3.66 -9.57 4.12
C LEU A 14 4.08 -10.98 3.72
N TYR A 15 3.12 -11.85 3.45
CA TYR A 15 3.35 -13.21 3.00
C TYR A 15 3.36 -13.23 1.47
N GLN A 16 4.47 -13.71 0.92
CA GLN A 16 4.62 -13.93 -0.52
C GLN A 16 4.58 -15.43 -0.81
N LEU A 17 3.57 -15.82 -1.58
CA LEU A 17 3.39 -17.21 -2.03
C LEU A 17 3.75 -17.30 -3.51
N SER A 18 4.51 -18.33 -3.88
CA SER A 18 4.88 -18.63 -5.25
C SER A 18 4.62 -20.10 -5.52
N GLU A 19 4.39 -20.46 -6.78
CA GLU A 19 4.24 -21.87 -7.19
C GLU A 19 5.57 -22.64 -7.10
N SER A 20 6.69 -21.92 -7.24
CA SER A 20 8.04 -22.50 -7.36
C SER A 20 8.93 -22.34 -6.12
N ASP A 21 8.55 -21.44 -5.21
CA ASP A 21 9.39 -21.08 -4.08
C ASP A 21 8.71 -21.35 -2.73
N PRO A 22 9.46 -21.57 -1.68
CA PRO A 22 8.92 -21.62 -0.32
C PRO A 22 8.21 -20.31 0.05
N LEU A 23 7.27 -20.39 0.98
CA LEU A 23 6.63 -19.21 1.56
C LEU A 23 7.69 -18.26 2.12
N ARG A 24 7.66 -17.02 1.66
CA ARG A 24 8.47 -15.93 2.20
C ARG A 24 7.64 -15.03 3.08
N ILE A 25 8.21 -14.63 4.21
CA ILE A 25 7.61 -13.62 5.10
C ILE A 25 8.50 -12.38 5.03
N LEU A 26 7.97 -11.33 4.40
CA LEU A 26 8.66 -10.05 4.28
C LEU A 26 8.29 -9.16 5.46
N LYS A 27 9.30 -8.51 6.04
CA LYS A 27 9.17 -7.63 7.21
C LYS A 27 9.72 -6.24 6.87
N PRO A 28 9.20 -5.16 7.47
CA PRO A 28 9.74 -3.82 7.27
C PRO A 28 11.19 -3.70 7.78
N GLY A 29 11.92 -2.72 7.26
CA GLY A 29 13.25 -2.35 7.71
C GLY A 29 14.40 -3.25 7.24
N HIS A 30 14.16 -4.28 6.43
CA HIS A 30 15.19 -5.17 5.91
C HIS A 30 15.71 -4.76 4.53
N ASP A 31 16.94 -5.16 4.22
CA ASP A 31 17.63 -4.78 2.98
C ASP A 31 17.00 -5.31 1.70
N TYR A 32 16.26 -6.40 1.77
CA TYR A 32 15.52 -6.94 0.62
C TYR A 32 14.29 -6.11 0.23
N ASN A 33 13.90 -5.14 1.04
CA ASN A 33 12.77 -4.25 0.74
C ASN A 33 13.16 -3.23 -0.34
N SER A 34 12.17 -2.78 -1.12
CA SER A 34 12.34 -1.70 -2.09
C SER A 34 12.73 -0.39 -1.38
N ASN A 35 13.33 0.55 -2.13
CA ASN A 35 13.66 1.86 -1.58
C ASN A 35 12.44 2.59 -1.04
N PHE A 36 11.30 2.50 -1.72
CA PHE A 36 10.04 3.06 -1.24
C PHE A 36 9.63 2.50 0.13
N ALA A 37 9.70 1.19 0.31
CA ALA A 37 9.39 0.55 1.60
C ALA A 37 10.39 0.95 2.69
N LYS A 38 11.67 1.10 2.36
CA LYS A 38 12.71 1.55 3.31
C LYS A 38 12.47 2.98 3.80
N ILE A 39 12.12 3.91 2.92
CA ILE A 39 11.80 5.29 3.28
C ILE A 39 10.56 5.36 4.16
N SER A 40 9.58 4.51 3.89
CA SER A 40 8.32 4.44 4.63
C SER A 40 8.47 3.77 6.00
N THR A 41 9.58 3.09 6.27
CA THR A 41 9.87 2.43 7.55
C THR A 41 10.74 3.34 8.41
N LYS A 42 10.31 3.67 9.61
CA LYS A 42 10.97 4.62 10.51
C LYS A 42 11.72 3.94 11.66
N LEU A 43 11.26 2.75 12.06
CA LEU A 43 11.86 1.99 13.15
C LEU A 43 12.85 0.94 12.65
N PRO A 44 13.81 0.53 13.47
CA PRO A 44 14.73 -0.55 13.13
C PRO A 44 14.01 -1.87 12.84
N PRO A 45 14.63 -2.80 12.08
CA PRO A 45 14.06 -4.11 11.81
C PRO A 45 13.61 -4.84 13.08
N GLY A 46 12.42 -5.44 13.04
CA GLY A 46 11.84 -6.16 14.18
C GLY A 46 11.01 -5.31 15.12
N HIS A 47 10.99 -3.99 14.96
CA HIS A 47 10.09 -3.11 15.70
C HIS A 47 8.77 -2.93 14.92
N PRO A 48 7.60 -3.11 15.58
CA PRO A 48 6.33 -2.93 14.91
C PRO A 48 6.03 -1.45 14.68
N GLU A 49 5.54 -1.15 13.48
CA GLU A 49 4.97 0.16 13.14
C GLU A 49 3.45 0.02 12.96
N GLY A 50 2.70 1.08 13.19
CA GLY A 50 1.25 1.05 13.20
C GLY A 50 0.61 2.23 12.48
N MET A 51 -0.64 2.50 12.85
CA MET A 51 -1.44 3.54 12.20
C MET A 51 -0.82 4.93 12.29
N PHE A 52 -0.20 5.29 13.41
CA PHE A 52 0.42 6.60 13.59
C PHE A 52 1.63 6.80 12.67
N ASP A 53 2.44 5.76 12.51
CA ASP A 53 3.58 5.80 11.58
C ASP A 53 3.11 5.90 10.13
N SER A 54 2.04 5.19 9.77
CA SER A 54 1.42 5.27 8.45
C SER A 54 0.85 6.67 8.16
N MET A 55 0.17 7.28 9.12
CA MET A 55 -0.31 8.66 9.00
C MET A 55 0.85 9.66 8.90
N ALA A 56 1.91 9.48 9.70
CA ALA A 56 3.10 10.32 9.63
C ALA A 56 3.77 10.24 8.26
N ASN A 57 3.80 9.09 7.61
CA ASN A 57 4.33 8.94 6.26
C ASN A 57 3.54 9.76 5.22
N ILE A 58 2.20 9.81 5.33
CA ILE A 58 1.37 10.64 4.44
C ILE A 58 1.73 12.13 4.60
N TYR A 59 1.76 12.63 5.84
CA TYR A 59 2.13 14.02 6.10
C TYR A 59 3.56 14.34 5.69
N TYR A 60 4.47 13.39 5.87
CA TYR A 60 5.85 13.54 5.43
C TYR A 60 5.95 13.65 3.91
N GLY A 61 5.21 12.82 3.16
CA GLY A 61 5.13 12.90 1.69
C GLY A 61 4.60 14.26 1.22
N VAL A 62 3.52 14.77 1.83
CA VAL A 62 2.97 16.10 1.53
C VAL A 62 4.00 17.21 1.82
N ALA A 63 4.70 17.15 2.95
CA ALA A 63 5.72 18.14 3.31
C ALA A 63 6.90 18.13 2.30
N ARG A 64 7.28 16.96 1.83
CA ARG A 64 8.31 16.81 0.79
C ARG A 64 7.88 17.39 -0.55
N GLU A 65 6.61 17.21 -0.93
CA GLU A 65 6.06 17.84 -2.14
C GLU A 65 6.12 19.38 -2.04
N ILE A 66 5.69 19.95 -0.92
CA ILE A 66 5.74 21.40 -0.68
C ILE A 66 7.19 21.94 -0.77
N ASN A 67 8.15 21.16 -0.29
CA ASN A 67 9.57 21.55 -0.29
C ASN A 67 10.30 21.17 -1.60
N GLY A 68 9.65 20.54 -2.56
CA GLY A 68 10.27 20.11 -3.82
C GLY A 68 11.32 19.00 -3.64
N THR A 69 11.19 18.16 -2.62
CA THR A 69 12.16 17.09 -2.25
C THR A 69 11.60 15.69 -2.38
N VAL A 70 10.53 15.52 -3.19
CA VAL A 70 9.93 14.20 -3.47
C VAL A 70 10.95 13.32 -4.20
N GLU A 71 11.09 12.08 -3.75
CA GLU A 71 11.99 11.09 -4.37
C GLU A 71 11.26 10.11 -5.28
N PHE A 72 9.96 9.88 -5.02
CA PHE A 72 9.15 8.90 -5.75
C PHE A 72 7.75 9.42 -6.03
N ASP A 73 7.23 9.08 -7.18
CA ASP A 73 5.80 9.20 -7.45
C ASP A 73 5.01 8.34 -6.45
N GLY A 74 3.98 8.93 -5.82
CA GLY A 74 3.10 8.19 -4.91
C GLY A 74 3.61 8.07 -3.47
N GLU A 75 4.49 8.96 -3.01
CA GLU A 75 4.86 9.05 -1.58
C GLU A 75 3.64 9.33 -0.68
N TYR A 76 2.58 9.90 -1.25
CA TYR A 76 1.28 10.07 -0.62
C TYR A 76 0.17 9.96 -1.68
N PRO A 77 -1.09 9.61 -1.31
CA PRO A 77 -2.20 9.53 -2.24
C PRO A 77 -2.51 10.88 -2.89
N SER A 78 -2.55 10.91 -4.21
CA SER A 78 -2.92 12.09 -4.99
C SER A 78 -4.44 12.30 -5.06
N LEU A 79 -4.86 13.45 -5.60
CA LEU A 79 -6.27 13.71 -5.94
C LEU A 79 -6.82 12.67 -6.93
N ASN A 80 -6.00 12.22 -7.88
CA ASN A 80 -6.38 11.19 -8.84
C ASN A 80 -6.60 9.83 -8.17
N ASP A 81 -5.80 9.49 -7.16
CA ASP A 81 -6.00 8.27 -6.38
C ASP A 81 -7.31 8.33 -5.59
N GLY A 82 -7.61 9.49 -5.00
CA GLY A 82 -8.89 9.73 -4.32
C GLY A 82 -10.08 9.62 -5.26
N LEU A 83 -10.02 10.25 -6.43
CA LEU A 83 -11.05 10.15 -7.47
C LEU A 83 -11.25 8.69 -7.90
N ARG A 84 -10.17 7.97 -8.15
CA ARG A 84 -10.22 6.57 -8.53
C ARG A 84 -10.85 5.69 -7.45
N GLY A 85 -10.57 5.98 -6.18
CA GLY A 85 -11.21 5.32 -5.04
C GLY A 85 -12.73 5.54 -5.01
N MET A 86 -13.19 6.77 -5.24
CA MET A 86 -14.62 7.08 -5.33
C MET A 86 -15.29 6.37 -6.51
N MET A 87 -14.65 6.38 -7.68
CA MET A 87 -15.14 5.64 -8.85
C MET A 87 -15.26 4.13 -8.57
N PHE A 88 -14.33 3.56 -7.84
CA PHE A 88 -14.41 2.15 -7.44
C PHE A 88 -15.67 1.87 -6.62
N ILE A 89 -15.98 2.71 -5.64
CA ILE A 89 -17.19 2.56 -4.81
C ILE A 89 -18.45 2.64 -5.67
N GLU A 90 -18.55 3.63 -6.56
CA GLU A 90 -19.68 3.77 -7.47
C GLU A 90 -19.86 2.55 -8.39
N LYS A 91 -18.75 2.06 -8.95
CA LYS A 91 -18.76 0.89 -9.83
C LYS A 91 -19.07 -0.41 -9.11
N ALA A 92 -18.68 -0.55 -7.86
CA ALA A 92 -19.06 -1.68 -7.02
C ALA A 92 -20.58 -1.71 -6.78
N VAL A 93 -21.18 -0.55 -6.48
CA VAL A 93 -22.64 -0.42 -6.34
C VAL A 93 -23.36 -0.68 -7.67
N GLU A 94 -22.83 -0.17 -8.78
CA GLU A 94 -23.36 -0.43 -10.12
C GLU A 94 -23.33 -1.93 -10.45
N SER A 95 -22.20 -2.60 -10.19
CA SER A 95 -22.07 -4.05 -10.38
C SER A 95 -23.13 -4.82 -9.60
N HIS A 96 -23.30 -4.48 -8.32
CA HIS A 96 -24.32 -5.13 -7.48
C HIS A 96 -25.74 -4.95 -8.04
N LYS A 97 -26.12 -3.72 -8.40
CA LYS A 97 -27.44 -3.41 -8.96
C LYS A 97 -27.72 -4.13 -10.29
N LYS A 98 -26.68 -4.43 -11.06
CA LYS A 98 -26.76 -5.13 -12.34
C LYS A 98 -26.65 -6.66 -12.22
N GLY A 99 -26.70 -7.22 -11.02
CA GLY A 99 -26.62 -8.65 -10.79
C GLY A 99 -25.21 -9.20 -10.65
N ASN A 100 -24.31 -8.40 -10.06
CA ASN A 100 -22.91 -8.76 -9.78
C ASN A 100 -22.08 -9.05 -11.05
N ILE A 101 -22.27 -8.25 -12.08
CA ILE A 101 -21.49 -8.34 -13.33
C ILE A 101 -20.19 -7.53 -13.23
N TRP A 102 -19.21 -7.85 -14.08
CA TRP A 102 -18.00 -7.05 -14.23
C TRP A 102 -18.33 -5.68 -14.86
N VAL A 103 -17.91 -4.61 -14.19
CA VAL A 103 -18.05 -3.23 -14.64
C VAL A 103 -16.66 -2.60 -14.77
N LYS A 104 -16.43 -1.85 -15.86
CA LYS A 104 -15.15 -1.16 -16.05
C LYS A 104 -15.03 0.03 -15.09
N LEU A 105 -13.85 0.19 -14.56
CA LEU A 105 -13.42 1.37 -13.82
C LEU A 105 -12.78 2.35 -14.83
N ASN A 106 -13.57 3.26 -15.36
CA ASN A 106 -13.12 4.26 -16.34
C ASN A 106 -13.14 5.63 -15.70
#